data_1af141923a3a448808155065b35b8411
#
_entry.id   1af141923a3a448808155065b35b8411
#
_cell.length_a   1.000
_cell.length_b   1.000
_cell.length_c   1.000
_cell.angle_alpha   90.00
_cell.angle_beta   90.00
_cell.angle_gamma   90.00
#
_symmetry.space_group_name_H-M   'P 1'
#
loop_
_entity.id
_entity.type
_entity.pdbx_description
1 polymer ?
#
loop_
_entity_poly.entity_id
_entity_poly.type
_entity_poly.pdbx_seq_one_letter_code
_entity_poly.pdbx_strand_id
1 'polypeptide(L)'
;MPSEPVHAFHDELSLLDGVGTAQAIRNGDLTATEAVTAAIARTERVDPVLAAVVTRDYERALERAAGGVTGPFAGVPTFIKDNEDVEGLPTRQGTAALATAPPATRTAPVAGQILDMGLVCLGKSSLPEFGFTPSAEFPDGTPPTRNPWNPDHTAGGSSSGSAALVAAGVVPVAHGVDGGGSIRIPAACCGLVGLKPSRGRLATSPDAKLLPVDILGEGLLTRTVRDTALYLFESERRYANPKLPTLGLVERGTDRPLRIGLVDESPNGNPLDAATTATLADAVALLESLGHSVEPVTLPGLDQFEDDFKHYWAALAYSVSIAGPQLYGKAFDTSRLSDLTLGLAKMFRSNLRRSPGAVRRLRASTKVQAAVYASVDLVVSPVMNTVAPPIGRLATTQPFGELFPKVEEWVGFTPLANATGEPSISLPLGHDDQTNLPVGVMFTGPVGGERLLLQLALDLEAASPFRTLG
;
A
#
# COMPACT_ATOMS: atom_id res chain seq x y z
N MET A 1 14.24 14.76 20.99
CA MET A 1 13.30 15.41 20.07
C MET A 1 13.27 14.55 18.81
N PRO A 2 12.13 14.38 18.16
CA PRO A 2 12.10 13.67 16.88
C PRO A 2 13.03 14.35 15.86
N SER A 3 13.56 13.57 14.91
CA SER A 3 14.33 14.11 13.79
C SER A 3 13.48 15.06 12.94
N GLU A 4 14.11 16.02 12.28
CA GLU A 4 13.39 16.95 11.41
C GLU A 4 12.77 16.23 10.22
N PRO A 5 11.54 16.59 9.82
CA PRO A 5 10.90 16.04 8.63
C PRO A 5 11.71 16.27 7.35
N VAL A 6 11.61 15.32 6.42
CA VAL A 6 12.27 15.39 5.10
C VAL A 6 11.22 15.49 4.00
N HIS A 7 11.09 16.65 3.39
CA HIS A 7 10.08 16.88 2.36
C HIS A 7 10.57 17.84 1.26
N ALA A 8 9.82 17.91 0.18
CA ALA A 8 10.07 18.73 -0.99
C ALA A 8 8.95 19.75 -1.29
N PHE A 9 8.11 20.07 -0.30
CA PHE A 9 7.06 21.08 -0.41
C PHE A 9 7.64 22.50 -0.33
N HIS A 10 8.35 22.92 -1.38
CA HIS A 10 9.01 24.23 -1.47
C HIS A 10 8.59 25.01 -2.73
N ASP A 11 7.74 24.44 -3.56
CA ASP A 11 7.18 25.04 -4.76
C ASP A 11 5.68 24.76 -4.86
N GLU A 12 4.96 25.62 -5.57
CA GLU A 12 3.50 25.53 -5.73
C GLU A 12 3.08 24.22 -6.43
N LEU A 13 3.91 23.66 -7.30
CA LEU A 13 3.62 22.40 -8.01
C LEU A 13 3.62 21.20 -7.06
N SER A 14 4.38 21.26 -5.97
CA SER A 14 4.42 20.18 -4.98
C SER A 14 3.12 20.05 -4.17
N LEU A 15 2.34 21.13 -4.09
CA LEU A 15 1.04 21.16 -3.41
C LEU A 15 -0.08 20.54 -4.27
N LEU A 16 0.08 20.51 -5.60
CA LEU A 16 -0.91 19.90 -6.48
C LEU A 16 -0.97 18.39 -6.26
N ASP A 17 -2.18 17.86 -6.16
CA ASP A 17 -2.41 16.42 -6.25
C ASP A 17 -2.39 15.93 -7.72
N GLY A 18 -2.62 14.65 -7.97
CA GLY A 18 -2.55 14.09 -9.32
C GLY A 18 -3.60 14.67 -10.26
N VAL A 19 -4.84 14.83 -9.78
CA VAL A 19 -5.93 15.46 -10.53
C VAL A 19 -5.61 16.92 -10.83
N GLY A 20 -5.14 17.68 -9.84
CA GLY A 20 -4.74 19.09 -9.97
C GLY A 20 -3.58 19.27 -10.96
N THR A 21 -2.55 18.42 -10.88
CA THR A 21 -1.42 18.43 -11.82
C THR A 21 -1.89 18.16 -13.25
N ALA A 22 -2.70 17.12 -13.47
CA ALA A 22 -3.24 16.81 -14.78
C ALA A 22 -4.15 17.94 -15.32
N GLN A 23 -4.90 18.62 -14.44
CA GLN A 23 -5.75 19.75 -14.81
C GLN A 23 -4.91 20.96 -15.25
N ALA A 24 -3.87 21.32 -14.49
CA ALA A 24 -2.95 22.40 -14.83
C ALA A 24 -2.27 22.16 -16.20
N ILE A 25 -1.86 20.91 -16.47
CA ILE A 25 -1.29 20.54 -17.77
C ILE A 25 -2.33 20.68 -18.90
N ARG A 26 -3.56 20.21 -18.70
CA ARG A 26 -4.63 20.35 -19.72
C ARG A 26 -4.99 21.80 -20.02
N ASN A 27 -4.97 22.67 -19.03
CA ASN A 27 -5.23 24.09 -19.18
C ASN A 27 -4.09 24.86 -19.86
N GLY A 28 -2.88 24.28 -19.91
CA GLY A 28 -1.68 24.96 -20.40
C GLY A 28 -0.99 25.84 -19.36
N ASP A 29 -1.41 25.76 -18.08
CA ASP A 29 -0.78 26.46 -16.95
C ASP A 29 0.56 25.83 -16.57
N LEU A 30 0.76 24.56 -16.97
CA LEU A 30 1.94 23.72 -16.70
C LEU A 30 2.18 22.80 -17.90
N THR A 31 3.43 22.56 -18.26
CA THR A 31 3.78 21.48 -19.20
C THR A 31 4.10 20.17 -18.47
N ALA A 32 3.88 19.04 -19.14
CA ALA A 32 4.28 17.74 -18.60
C ALA A 32 5.80 17.68 -18.32
N THR A 33 6.61 18.34 -19.15
CA THR A 33 8.08 18.40 -18.99
C THR A 33 8.44 19.17 -17.71
N GLU A 34 7.78 20.29 -17.41
CA GLU A 34 8.00 21.06 -16.18
C GLU A 34 7.61 20.22 -14.94
N ALA A 35 6.45 19.55 -14.97
CA ALA A 35 6.01 18.67 -13.89
C ALA A 35 7.01 17.54 -13.60
N VAL A 36 7.51 16.89 -14.65
CA VAL A 36 8.51 15.80 -14.56
C VAL A 36 9.86 16.35 -14.07
N THR A 37 10.32 17.48 -14.62
CA THR A 37 11.58 18.12 -14.20
C THR A 37 11.56 18.51 -12.71
N ALA A 38 10.46 19.10 -12.25
CA ALA A 38 10.28 19.44 -10.86
C ALA A 38 10.29 18.21 -9.94
N ALA A 39 9.62 17.12 -10.34
CA ALA A 39 9.60 15.87 -9.59
C ALA A 39 10.99 15.20 -9.53
N ILE A 40 11.78 15.26 -10.60
CA ILE A 40 13.18 14.81 -10.61
C ILE A 40 14.01 15.62 -9.60
N ALA A 41 13.94 16.96 -9.65
CA ALA A 41 14.67 17.79 -8.74
C ALA A 41 14.29 17.57 -7.24
N ARG A 42 12.99 17.32 -6.98
CA ARG A 42 12.50 16.94 -5.65
C ARG A 42 13.05 15.59 -5.21
N THR A 43 13.07 14.59 -6.12
CA THR A 43 13.65 13.28 -5.84
C THR A 43 15.12 13.40 -5.42
N GLU A 44 15.93 14.13 -6.20
CA GLU A 44 17.36 14.31 -5.92
C GLU A 44 17.63 15.01 -4.59
N ARG A 45 16.71 15.85 -4.14
CA ARG A 45 16.81 16.55 -2.85
C ARG A 45 16.55 15.64 -1.66
N VAL A 46 15.52 14.79 -1.70
CA VAL A 46 15.06 14.03 -0.52
C VAL A 46 15.51 12.58 -0.49
N ASP A 47 15.75 11.96 -1.65
CA ASP A 47 16.11 10.55 -1.74
C ASP A 47 17.45 10.17 -1.06
N PRO A 48 18.46 11.04 -0.99
CA PRO A 48 19.67 10.75 -0.22
C PRO A 48 19.41 10.43 1.26
N VAL A 49 18.31 10.93 1.83
CA VAL A 49 17.87 10.62 3.21
C VAL A 49 16.86 9.52 3.22
N LEU A 50 15.83 9.57 2.34
CA LEU A 50 14.70 8.65 2.37
C LEU A 50 15.02 7.26 1.82
N ALA A 51 16.00 7.12 0.93
CA ALA A 51 16.37 5.86 0.26
C ALA A 51 15.15 5.14 -0.35
N ALA A 52 14.31 5.90 -1.05
CA ALA A 52 13.02 5.46 -1.55
C ALA A 52 13.08 5.00 -3.03
N VAL A 53 14.12 5.38 -3.79
CA VAL A 53 14.28 5.07 -5.22
C VAL A 53 15.39 4.05 -5.44
N VAL A 54 15.06 2.94 -6.11
CA VAL A 54 16.00 1.84 -6.40
C VAL A 54 16.47 1.82 -7.86
N THR A 55 15.70 2.42 -8.77
CA THR A 55 16.09 2.59 -10.18
C THR A 55 15.54 3.90 -10.70
N ARG A 56 16.40 4.70 -11.35
CA ARG A 56 16.04 5.99 -11.96
C ARG A 56 15.90 5.82 -13.47
N ASP A 57 14.90 6.53 -14.06
CA ASP A 57 14.59 6.49 -15.49
C ASP A 57 14.26 7.88 -16.03
N TYR A 58 15.04 8.87 -15.60
CA TYR A 58 14.74 10.29 -15.81
C TYR A 58 14.78 10.72 -17.27
N GLU A 59 15.73 10.19 -18.06
CA GLU A 59 15.86 10.54 -19.49
C GLU A 59 14.60 10.13 -20.25
N ARG A 60 14.17 8.86 -20.13
CA ARG A 60 12.96 8.39 -20.82
C ARG A 60 11.68 9.06 -20.27
N ALA A 61 11.66 9.41 -18.99
CA ALA A 61 10.55 10.17 -18.43
C ALA A 61 10.41 11.56 -19.08
N LEU A 62 11.53 12.27 -19.27
CA LEU A 62 11.55 13.57 -19.95
C LEU A 62 11.18 13.44 -21.44
N GLU A 63 11.70 12.44 -22.14
CA GLU A 63 11.33 12.14 -23.53
C GLU A 63 9.82 11.86 -23.65
N ARG A 64 9.27 11.05 -22.76
CA ARG A 64 7.83 10.74 -22.74
C ARG A 64 7.00 12.00 -22.47
N ALA A 65 7.40 12.84 -21.51
CA ALA A 65 6.72 14.09 -21.20
C ALA A 65 6.72 15.07 -22.38
N ALA A 66 7.85 15.18 -23.08
CA ALA A 66 7.99 16.04 -24.26
C ALA A 66 7.23 15.51 -25.49
N GLY A 67 7.03 14.19 -25.58
CA GLY A 67 6.35 13.53 -26.70
C GLY A 67 4.83 13.70 -26.76
N GLY A 68 4.23 14.39 -25.78
CA GLY A 68 2.78 14.60 -25.68
C GLY A 68 2.08 13.38 -25.07
N VAL A 69 1.76 13.49 -23.77
CA VAL A 69 1.07 12.44 -23.01
C VAL A 69 -0.43 12.73 -22.97
N THR A 70 -1.24 11.69 -23.14
CA THR A 70 -2.72 11.79 -23.06
C THR A 70 -3.27 10.89 -22.00
N GLY A 71 -4.46 11.22 -21.49
CA GLY A 71 -5.15 10.41 -20.46
C GLY A 71 -5.63 11.23 -19.28
N PRO A 72 -6.33 10.59 -18.32
CA PRO A 72 -6.87 11.28 -17.15
C PRO A 72 -5.78 11.88 -16.23
N PHE A 73 -4.60 11.26 -16.19
CA PHE A 73 -3.42 11.73 -15.46
C PHE A 73 -2.30 12.16 -16.40
N ALA A 74 -2.64 12.78 -17.56
CA ALA A 74 -1.66 13.15 -18.57
C ALA A 74 -0.53 14.02 -18.01
N GLY A 75 0.71 13.51 -18.08
CA GLY A 75 1.92 14.22 -17.67
C GLY A 75 2.22 14.19 -16.16
N VAL A 76 1.38 13.55 -15.35
CA VAL A 76 1.59 13.42 -13.89
C VAL A 76 2.77 12.47 -13.62
N PRO A 77 3.83 12.90 -12.89
CA PRO A 77 4.94 12.05 -12.54
C PRO A 77 4.54 10.99 -11.49
N THR A 78 5.13 9.79 -11.60
CA THR A 78 4.91 8.67 -10.68
C THR A 78 6.13 7.77 -10.56
N PHE A 79 6.11 6.87 -9.56
CA PHE A 79 7.02 5.73 -9.45
C PHE A 79 6.24 4.42 -9.45
N ILE A 80 6.84 3.38 -10.04
CA ILE A 80 6.31 2.01 -10.00
C ILE A 80 7.10 1.23 -8.95
N LYS A 81 6.40 0.53 -8.05
CA LYS A 81 7.03 -0.34 -7.04
C LYS A 81 7.89 -1.41 -7.72
N ASP A 82 9.04 -1.71 -7.15
CA ASP A 82 10.04 -2.60 -7.77
C ASP A 82 9.70 -4.09 -7.70
N ASN A 83 8.42 -4.40 -7.65
CA ASN A 83 7.87 -5.74 -7.85
C ASN A 83 7.12 -5.92 -9.18
N GLU A 84 6.87 -4.83 -9.93
CA GLU A 84 6.21 -4.85 -11.23
C GLU A 84 7.17 -4.50 -12.36
N ASP A 85 7.12 -5.27 -13.46
CA ASP A 85 7.95 -5.01 -14.63
C ASP A 85 7.54 -3.72 -15.35
N VAL A 86 8.54 -2.91 -15.66
CA VAL A 86 8.46 -1.80 -16.62
C VAL A 86 9.51 -2.07 -17.68
N GLU A 87 9.11 -2.13 -18.95
CA GLU A 87 10.01 -2.42 -20.08
C GLU A 87 11.25 -1.52 -20.03
N GLY A 88 12.42 -2.15 -20.16
CA GLY A 88 13.72 -1.50 -20.10
C GLY A 88 14.27 -1.23 -18.71
N LEU A 89 13.51 -1.49 -17.61
CA LEU A 89 13.98 -1.36 -16.24
C LEU A 89 14.12 -2.74 -15.58
N PRO A 90 15.13 -2.96 -14.72
CA PRO A 90 15.22 -4.18 -13.94
C PRO A 90 14.14 -4.21 -12.85
N THR A 91 13.66 -5.40 -12.51
CA THR A 91 12.79 -5.66 -11.36
C THR A 91 13.54 -6.55 -10.37
N ARG A 92 13.87 -6.00 -9.19
CA ARG A 92 14.75 -6.65 -8.20
C ARG A 92 14.01 -7.17 -6.98
N GLN A 93 12.71 -6.93 -6.86
CA GLN A 93 11.88 -7.45 -5.76
C GLN A 93 12.43 -7.12 -4.36
N GLY A 94 13.20 -6.05 -4.19
CA GLY A 94 13.83 -5.68 -2.93
C GLY A 94 14.83 -6.70 -2.39
N THR A 95 15.37 -7.60 -3.23
CA THR A 95 16.24 -8.70 -2.79
C THR A 95 17.62 -8.65 -3.45
N ALA A 96 18.63 -8.97 -2.66
CA ALA A 96 19.98 -9.21 -3.16
C ALA A 96 20.05 -10.43 -4.10
N ALA A 97 19.11 -11.36 -4.01
CA ALA A 97 19.01 -12.52 -4.90
C ALA A 97 18.76 -12.14 -6.37
N LEU A 98 18.25 -10.93 -6.63
CA LEU A 98 18.00 -10.38 -7.96
C LEU A 98 18.85 -9.14 -8.28
N ALA A 99 19.97 -8.93 -7.59
CA ALA A 99 20.83 -7.76 -7.80
C ALA A 99 21.29 -7.57 -9.25
N THR A 100 21.45 -8.68 -10.00
CA THR A 100 21.87 -8.68 -11.42
C THR A 100 20.71 -8.94 -12.38
N ALA A 101 19.46 -8.72 -11.94
CA ALA A 101 18.30 -8.91 -12.81
C ALA A 101 18.44 -8.04 -14.07
N PRO A 102 18.24 -8.61 -15.28
CA PRO A 102 18.27 -7.83 -16.52
C PRO A 102 17.06 -6.90 -16.60
N PRO A 103 17.13 -5.86 -17.46
CA PRO A 103 15.95 -5.06 -17.77
C PRO A 103 14.81 -5.94 -18.29
N ALA A 104 13.58 -5.63 -17.85
CA ALA A 104 12.38 -6.30 -18.31
C ALA A 104 12.15 -6.05 -19.81
N THR A 105 11.70 -7.08 -20.53
CA THR A 105 11.44 -7.02 -21.98
C THR A 105 10.02 -6.58 -22.32
N ARG A 106 9.17 -6.40 -21.32
CA ARG A 106 7.78 -5.94 -21.44
C ARG A 106 7.33 -5.30 -20.15
N THR A 107 6.34 -4.42 -20.25
CA THR A 107 5.66 -3.86 -19.08
C THR A 107 4.59 -4.81 -18.59
N ALA A 108 4.51 -5.02 -17.27
CA ALA A 108 3.46 -5.82 -16.63
C ALA A 108 2.07 -5.17 -16.83
N PRO A 109 0.99 -5.97 -16.88
CA PRO A 109 -0.36 -5.45 -17.17
C PRO A 109 -0.82 -4.31 -16.25
N VAL A 110 -0.51 -4.39 -14.96
CA VAL A 110 -0.88 -3.35 -13.99
C VAL A 110 -0.08 -2.07 -14.22
N ALA A 111 1.25 -2.17 -14.33
CA ALA A 111 2.09 -1.03 -14.64
C ALA A 111 1.69 -0.39 -15.98
N GLY A 112 1.38 -1.21 -17.00
CA GLY A 112 0.86 -0.75 -18.28
C GLY A 112 -0.44 0.03 -18.14
N GLN A 113 -1.40 -0.49 -17.38
CA GLN A 113 -2.67 0.19 -17.12
C GLN A 113 -2.47 1.57 -16.47
N ILE A 114 -1.54 1.67 -15.51
CA ILE A 114 -1.19 2.94 -14.85
C ILE A 114 -0.57 3.92 -15.86
N LEU A 115 0.39 3.46 -16.65
CA LEU A 115 1.08 4.30 -17.64
C LEU A 115 0.15 4.72 -18.79
N ASP A 116 -0.82 3.89 -19.16
CA ASP A 116 -1.84 4.20 -20.18
C ASP A 116 -2.87 5.25 -19.71
N MET A 117 -2.91 5.54 -18.40
CA MET A 117 -3.67 6.69 -17.88
C MET A 117 -2.94 8.03 -18.09
N GLY A 118 -1.73 8.00 -18.63
CA GLY A 118 -0.92 9.19 -18.90
C GLY A 118 0.08 9.52 -17.81
N LEU A 119 0.22 8.67 -16.80
CA LEU A 119 1.27 8.82 -15.79
C LEU A 119 2.66 8.65 -16.40
N VAL A 120 3.62 9.44 -15.95
CA VAL A 120 5.01 9.40 -16.41
C VAL A 120 5.89 8.76 -15.34
N CYS A 121 6.40 7.57 -15.63
CA CYS A 121 7.25 6.81 -14.72
C CYS A 121 8.65 7.43 -14.61
N LEU A 122 9.06 7.83 -13.40
CA LEU A 122 10.40 8.35 -13.10
C LEU A 122 11.39 7.23 -12.74
N GLY A 123 10.90 6.02 -12.50
CA GLY A 123 11.71 4.90 -12.06
C GLY A 123 10.98 3.94 -11.14
N LYS A 124 11.76 3.16 -10.36
CA LYS A 124 11.24 2.12 -9.47
C LYS A 124 11.45 2.52 -8.01
N SER A 125 10.40 2.35 -7.20
CA SER A 125 10.42 2.63 -5.75
C SER A 125 10.76 1.40 -4.93
N SER A 126 11.39 1.60 -3.78
CA SER A 126 11.87 0.54 -2.88
C SER A 126 10.73 -0.28 -2.25
N LEU A 127 11.06 -1.54 -1.96
CA LEU A 127 10.26 -2.46 -1.16
C LEU A 127 11.20 -3.43 -0.42
N PRO A 128 10.79 -4.06 0.69
CA PRO A 128 11.55 -5.13 1.30
C PRO A 128 11.52 -6.41 0.45
N GLU A 129 12.41 -7.35 0.72
CA GLU A 129 12.54 -8.61 0.00
C GLU A 129 11.20 -9.30 -0.25
N PHE A 130 10.80 -9.43 -1.53
CA PHE A 130 9.51 -9.96 -2.01
C PHE A 130 8.26 -9.40 -1.33
N GLY A 131 8.39 -8.27 -0.65
CA GLY A 131 7.31 -7.69 0.13
C GLY A 131 6.96 -8.47 1.41
N PHE A 132 7.85 -9.32 1.92
CA PHE A 132 7.58 -10.19 3.07
C PHE A 132 7.68 -9.50 4.43
N THR A 133 8.05 -8.24 4.51
CA THR A 133 7.99 -7.47 5.75
C THR A 133 7.25 -6.15 5.57
N PRO A 134 6.70 -5.58 6.65
CA PRO A 134 6.06 -4.28 6.61
C PRO A 134 7.07 -3.12 6.78
N SER A 135 8.37 -3.35 6.61
CA SER A 135 9.45 -2.36 6.66
C SER A 135 10.54 -2.67 5.64
N ALA A 136 10.99 -1.69 4.87
CA ALA A 136 12.09 -1.84 3.92
C ALA A 136 13.44 -1.57 4.61
N GLU A 137 13.90 -2.56 5.36
CA GLU A 137 15.18 -2.60 6.05
C GLU A 137 15.94 -3.85 5.59
N PHE A 138 17.11 -3.67 5.00
CA PHE A 138 17.80 -4.68 4.20
C PHE A 138 18.99 -5.33 4.94
N PRO A 139 19.29 -6.63 4.69
CA PRO A 139 20.37 -7.33 5.37
C PRO A 139 21.75 -7.08 4.75
N ASP A 140 21.82 -6.50 3.56
CA ASP A 140 23.04 -6.36 2.75
C ASP A 140 23.74 -4.99 2.89
N GLY A 141 23.28 -4.17 3.84
CA GLY A 141 23.80 -2.82 4.05
C GLY A 141 23.16 -1.74 3.16
N THR A 142 22.18 -2.11 2.33
CA THR A 142 21.34 -1.11 1.63
C THR A 142 20.64 -0.22 2.66
N PRO A 143 20.66 1.12 2.49
CA PRO A 143 19.98 2.02 3.42
C PRO A 143 18.48 1.70 3.55
N PRO A 144 17.91 1.75 4.76
CA PRO A 144 16.48 1.53 4.97
C PRO A 144 15.67 2.68 4.38
N THR A 145 14.47 2.39 3.89
CA THR A 145 13.54 3.43 3.48
C THR A 145 12.93 4.11 4.70
N ARG A 146 13.14 5.40 4.82
CA ARG A 146 12.81 6.21 5.99
C ARG A 146 11.47 6.92 5.84
N ASN A 147 10.83 7.16 6.98
CA ASN A 147 9.60 7.92 7.05
C ASN A 147 9.88 9.43 6.86
N PRO A 148 9.21 10.12 5.93
CA PRO A 148 9.43 11.54 5.71
C PRO A 148 9.05 12.42 6.91
N TRP A 149 8.10 12.01 7.74
CA TRP A 149 7.67 12.74 8.93
C TRP A 149 8.72 12.69 10.05
N ASN A 150 9.37 11.55 10.19
CA ASN A 150 10.44 11.30 11.15
C ASN A 150 11.41 10.23 10.59
N PRO A 151 12.57 10.64 10.04
CA PRO A 151 13.52 9.71 9.41
C PRO A 151 14.14 8.65 10.32
N ASP A 152 13.93 8.72 11.63
CA ASP A 152 14.33 7.66 12.55
C ASP A 152 13.38 6.46 12.56
N HIS A 153 12.23 6.59 11.88
CA HIS A 153 11.18 5.59 11.82
C HIS A 153 11.00 5.01 10.41
N THR A 154 10.38 3.81 10.35
CA THR A 154 10.06 3.17 9.07
C THR A 154 8.95 3.91 8.33
N ALA A 155 9.03 3.95 7.00
CA ALA A 155 7.93 4.40 6.14
C ALA A 155 6.76 3.40 6.08
N GLY A 156 6.86 2.28 6.83
CA GLY A 156 5.95 1.14 6.63
C GLY A 156 6.29 0.37 5.36
N GLY A 157 5.53 -0.67 5.07
CA GLY A 157 5.78 -1.50 3.88
C GLY A 157 4.61 -2.44 3.56
N SER A 158 4.75 -3.13 2.45
CA SER A 158 5.96 -3.25 1.63
C SER A 158 6.07 -2.19 0.52
N SER A 159 5.11 -1.29 0.29
CA SER A 159 5.22 -0.19 -0.69
C SER A 159 5.91 1.03 -0.06
N SER A 160 7.05 0.81 0.59
CA SER A 160 7.77 1.78 1.41
C SER A 160 8.22 3.00 0.64
N GLY A 161 8.93 2.80 -0.49
CA GLY A 161 9.44 3.89 -1.31
C GLY A 161 8.32 4.71 -1.94
N SER A 162 7.25 4.05 -2.40
CA SER A 162 6.09 4.75 -2.96
C SER A 162 5.45 5.69 -1.93
N ALA A 163 5.25 5.21 -0.70
CA ALA A 163 4.69 6.02 0.36
C ALA A 163 5.60 7.19 0.74
N ALA A 164 6.89 6.93 0.92
CA ALA A 164 7.85 7.95 1.27
C ALA A 164 7.90 9.08 0.21
N LEU A 165 7.91 8.73 -1.08
CA LEU A 165 7.96 9.70 -2.19
C LEU A 165 6.69 10.55 -2.29
N VAL A 166 5.51 9.96 -2.08
CA VAL A 166 4.25 10.69 -2.11
C VAL A 166 4.11 11.61 -0.89
N ALA A 167 4.42 11.11 0.31
CA ALA A 167 4.34 11.89 1.54
C ALA A 167 5.35 13.04 1.58
N ALA A 168 6.54 12.84 1.02
CA ALA A 168 7.55 13.89 0.89
C ALA A 168 7.23 14.94 -0.18
N GLY A 169 6.13 14.82 -0.93
CA GLY A 169 5.76 15.76 -1.99
C GLY A 169 6.59 15.64 -3.28
N VAL A 170 7.29 14.52 -3.48
CA VAL A 170 8.06 14.27 -4.71
C VAL A 170 7.14 14.07 -5.90
N VAL A 171 6.20 13.15 -5.76
CA VAL A 171 5.14 12.87 -6.74
C VAL A 171 3.78 12.87 -6.05
N PRO A 172 2.69 13.21 -6.76
CA PRO A 172 1.38 13.23 -6.14
C PRO A 172 0.79 11.83 -5.90
N VAL A 173 1.16 10.87 -6.71
CA VAL A 173 0.68 9.48 -6.65
C VAL A 173 1.81 8.50 -6.99
N ALA A 174 1.80 7.31 -6.38
CA ALA A 174 2.74 6.23 -6.69
C ALA A 174 2.12 4.85 -6.54
N HIS A 175 2.57 3.90 -7.35
CA HIS A 175 2.06 2.53 -7.38
C HIS A 175 2.40 1.74 -6.11
N GLY A 176 1.44 0.94 -5.64
CA GLY A 176 1.61 0.01 -4.52
C GLY A 176 0.86 -1.31 -4.72
N VAL A 177 1.32 -2.34 -4.05
CA VAL A 177 0.71 -3.68 -4.03
C VAL A 177 0.50 -4.11 -2.58
N ASP A 178 -0.67 -4.67 -2.26
CA ASP A 178 -1.11 -5.03 -0.90
C ASP A 178 -1.45 -6.52 -0.83
N GLY A 179 -0.56 -7.32 -0.24
CA GLY A 179 -0.76 -8.75 -0.01
C GLY A 179 -1.10 -9.12 1.46
N GLY A 180 -0.94 -8.18 2.38
CA GLY A 180 -1.22 -8.33 3.81
C GLY A 180 -1.34 -6.98 4.53
N GLY A 181 -1.47 -5.89 3.76
CA GLY A 181 -1.51 -4.52 4.26
C GLY A 181 -0.57 -3.56 3.53
N SER A 182 0.12 -4.01 2.50
CA SER A 182 1.27 -3.29 1.93
C SER A 182 0.96 -2.04 1.08
N ILE A 183 -0.30 -1.62 0.97
CA ILE A 183 -0.74 -0.25 0.59
C ILE A 183 -1.17 0.49 1.84
N ARG A 184 -2.00 -0.13 2.67
CA ARG A 184 -2.65 0.48 3.84
C ARG A 184 -1.67 0.80 4.95
N ILE A 185 -0.73 -0.11 5.25
CA ILE A 185 0.31 0.09 6.27
C ILE A 185 1.20 1.30 5.94
N PRO A 186 1.89 1.35 4.77
CA PRO A 186 2.72 2.51 4.46
C PRO A 186 1.89 3.80 4.28
N ALA A 187 0.63 3.72 3.85
CA ALA A 187 -0.27 4.88 3.84
C ALA A 187 -0.49 5.43 5.25
N ALA A 188 -0.79 4.56 6.23
CA ALA A 188 -0.95 4.95 7.63
C ALA A 188 0.32 5.54 8.24
N CYS A 189 1.48 4.92 7.98
CA CYS A 189 2.78 5.39 8.47
C CYS A 189 3.18 6.75 7.92
N CYS A 190 2.78 7.05 6.66
CA CYS A 190 3.24 8.23 5.95
C CYS A 190 2.17 9.33 5.79
N GLY A 191 0.98 9.17 6.39
CA GLY A 191 -0.07 10.18 6.33
C GLY A 191 -0.75 10.29 4.96
N LEU A 192 -1.05 9.15 4.34
CA LEU A 192 -1.59 9.05 2.98
C LEU A 192 -2.93 8.32 2.93
N VAL A 193 -3.63 8.47 1.83
CA VAL A 193 -4.75 7.63 1.41
C VAL A 193 -4.20 6.37 0.75
N GLY A 194 -4.57 5.19 1.28
CA GLY A 194 -4.18 3.91 0.71
C GLY A 194 -5.36 2.96 0.61
N LEU A 195 -5.87 2.70 -0.59
CA LEU A 195 -6.99 1.80 -0.81
C LEU A 195 -6.53 0.50 -1.46
N LYS A 196 -6.79 -0.62 -0.78
CA LYS A 196 -6.75 -1.96 -1.35
C LYS A 196 -8.15 -2.29 -1.91
N PRO A 197 -8.31 -2.46 -3.23
CA PRO A 197 -9.63 -2.72 -3.81
C PRO A 197 -10.13 -4.15 -3.54
N SER A 198 -11.36 -4.41 -3.89
CA SER A 198 -11.93 -5.77 -3.94
C SER A 198 -11.11 -6.66 -4.85
N ARG A 199 -10.98 -7.93 -4.47
CA ARG A 199 -10.36 -8.94 -5.33
C ARG A 199 -11.00 -8.96 -6.71
N GLY A 200 -10.16 -8.77 -7.73
CA GLY A 200 -10.60 -8.75 -9.13
C GLY A 200 -11.21 -7.43 -9.59
N ARG A 201 -11.16 -6.34 -8.82
CA ARG A 201 -11.59 -5.01 -9.27
C ARG A 201 -10.66 -4.46 -10.35
N LEU A 202 -9.36 -4.70 -10.20
CA LEU A 202 -8.33 -4.24 -11.11
C LEU A 202 -7.71 -5.42 -11.89
N ALA A 203 -7.03 -5.11 -12.99
CA ALA A 203 -6.14 -6.08 -13.61
C ALA A 203 -5.10 -6.54 -12.58
N THR A 204 -4.75 -7.79 -12.61
CA THR A 204 -3.74 -8.37 -11.72
C THR A 204 -2.62 -9.00 -12.52
N SER A 205 -1.44 -9.11 -11.90
CA SER A 205 -0.34 -9.86 -12.48
C SER A 205 -0.81 -11.29 -12.85
N PRO A 206 -0.34 -11.86 -13.96
CA PRO A 206 -0.61 -13.26 -14.32
C PRO A 206 -0.28 -14.24 -13.19
N ASP A 207 0.74 -13.95 -12.38
CA ASP A 207 1.19 -14.81 -11.28
C ASP A 207 0.17 -14.87 -10.14
N ALA A 208 -0.63 -13.82 -9.93
CA ALA A 208 -1.72 -13.82 -8.94
C ALA A 208 -2.74 -14.93 -9.20
N LYS A 209 -2.95 -15.30 -10.49
CA LYS A 209 -3.86 -16.39 -10.88
C LYS A 209 -3.35 -17.79 -10.50
N LEU A 210 -2.07 -17.92 -10.19
CA LEU A 210 -1.45 -19.18 -9.75
C LEU A 210 -1.62 -19.40 -8.24
N LEU A 211 -2.00 -18.36 -7.50
CA LEU A 211 -2.16 -18.43 -6.05
C LEU A 211 -3.41 -19.23 -5.68
N PRO A 212 -3.33 -20.19 -4.74
CA PRO A 212 -4.49 -20.90 -4.22
C PRO A 212 -5.57 -19.97 -3.64
N VAL A 213 -5.14 -18.86 -3.01
CA VAL A 213 -5.99 -17.74 -2.59
C VAL A 213 -5.33 -16.49 -3.15
N ASP A 214 -5.99 -15.74 -4.01
CA ASP A 214 -5.50 -14.47 -4.47
C ASP A 214 -5.68 -13.43 -3.33
N ILE A 215 -4.56 -13.09 -2.70
CA ILE A 215 -4.51 -12.13 -1.59
C ILE A 215 -4.04 -10.74 -2.05
N LEU A 216 -3.64 -10.59 -3.32
CA LEU A 216 -3.05 -9.37 -3.83
C LEU A 216 -4.10 -8.33 -4.20
N GLY A 217 -3.83 -7.09 -3.86
CA GLY A 217 -4.55 -5.90 -4.31
C GLY A 217 -3.58 -4.90 -4.88
N GLU A 218 -3.86 -4.40 -6.08
CA GLU A 218 -3.09 -3.35 -6.72
C GLU A 218 -3.72 -2.00 -6.45
N GLY A 219 -2.93 -0.91 -6.41
CA GLY A 219 -3.46 0.42 -6.19
C GLY A 219 -2.43 1.53 -6.28
N LEU A 220 -2.86 2.72 -5.90
CA LEU A 220 -1.98 3.87 -5.71
C LEU A 220 -1.99 4.30 -4.24
N LEU A 221 -0.86 4.84 -3.80
CA LEU A 221 -0.77 5.71 -2.63
C LEU A 221 -0.95 7.14 -3.12
N THR A 222 -1.83 7.91 -2.46
CA THR A 222 -2.20 9.27 -2.87
C THR A 222 -2.29 10.18 -1.66
N ARG A 223 -2.23 11.51 -1.88
CA ARG A 223 -2.47 12.48 -0.81
C ARG A 223 -3.94 12.82 -0.62
N THR A 224 -4.77 12.61 -1.67
CA THR A 224 -6.18 12.98 -1.67
C THR A 224 -7.07 11.80 -2.05
N VAL A 225 -8.29 11.81 -1.55
CA VAL A 225 -9.29 10.78 -1.90
C VAL A 225 -9.67 10.87 -3.37
N ARG A 226 -9.75 12.08 -3.96
CA ARG A 226 -10.13 12.24 -5.37
C ARG A 226 -9.13 11.62 -6.36
N ASP A 227 -7.84 11.59 -6.03
CA ASP A 227 -6.83 10.90 -6.85
C ASP A 227 -7.09 9.39 -6.88
N THR A 228 -7.36 8.78 -5.71
CA THR A 228 -7.74 7.37 -5.60
C THR A 228 -9.05 7.07 -6.34
N ALA A 229 -10.05 7.94 -6.21
CA ALA A 229 -11.36 7.78 -6.87
C ALA A 229 -11.23 7.81 -8.40
N LEU A 230 -10.49 8.79 -8.95
CA LEU A 230 -10.24 8.88 -10.39
C LEU A 230 -9.46 7.66 -10.91
N TYR A 231 -8.41 7.23 -10.18
CA TYR A 231 -7.64 6.05 -10.54
C TYR A 231 -8.50 4.80 -10.64
N LEU A 232 -9.35 4.53 -9.65
CA LEU A 232 -10.21 3.36 -9.64
C LEU A 232 -11.28 3.41 -10.74
N PHE A 233 -11.88 4.58 -10.96
CA PHE A 233 -12.85 4.79 -12.05
C PHE A 233 -12.22 4.52 -13.42
N GLU A 234 -11.05 5.07 -13.68
CA GLU A 234 -10.35 4.88 -14.95
C GLU A 234 -9.81 3.46 -15.13
N SER A 235 -9.45 2.80 -14.02
CA SER A 235 -9.09 1.37 -14.03
C SER A 235 -10.29 0.51 -14.41
N GLU A 236 -11.48 0.76 -13.83
CA GLU A 236 -12.71 0.05 -14.16
C GLU A 236 -13.10 0.22 -15.63
N ARG A 237 -12.94 1.41 -16.19
CA ARG A 237 -13.20 1.66 -17.62
C ARG A 237 -12.31 0.81 -18.55
N ARG A 238 -11.10 0.45 -18.11
CA ARG A 238 -10.15 -0.37 -18.87
C ARG A 238 -10.29 -1.86 -18.58
N TYR A 239 -10.72 -2.20 -17.38
CA TYR A 239 -10.89 -3.57 -16.91
C TYR A 239 -12.15 -3.65 -16.03
N ALA A 240 -13.29 -3.93 -16.65
CA ALA A 240 -14.53 -4.13 -15.93
C ALA A 240 -14.71 -5.61 -15.55
N ASN A 241 -14.91 -5.88 -14.27
CA ASN A 241 -15.29 -7.22 -13.79
C ASN A 241 -16.80 -7.30 -13.63
N PRO A 242 -17.51 -8.09 -14.47
CA PRO A 242 -18.98 -8.18 -14.42
C PRO A 242 -19.53 -8.83 -13.13
N LYS A 243 -18.66 -9.41 -12.30
CA LYS A 243 -19.02 -9.98 -11.00
C LYS A 243 -19.07 -8.97 -9.87
N LEU A 244 -18.57 -7.76 -10.10
CA LEU A 244 -18.56 -6.68 -9.12
C LEU A 244 -19.53 -5.58 -9.54
N PRO A 245 -20.15 -4.87 -8.58
CA PRO A 245 -20.95 -3.69 -8.88
C PRO A 245 -20.11 -2.64 -9.61
N THR A 246 -20.71 -1.89 -10.53
CA THR A 246 -20.06 -0.77 -11.18
C THR A 246 -19.70 0.30 -10.15
N LEU A 247 -18.45 0.70 -10.13
CA LEU A 247 -17.95 1.76 -9.23
C LEU A 247 -18.45 3.13 -9.70
N GLY A 248 -18.22 3.47 -10.96
CA GLY A 248 -18.42 4.81 -11.49
C GLY A 248 -17.50 5.85 -10.84
N LEU A 249 -17.52 7.09 -11.33
CA LEU A 249 -16.76 8.18 -10.70
C LEU A 249 -17.44 8.59 -9.38
N VAL A 250 -16.62 8.75 -8.33
CA VAL A 250 -17.06 9.20 -7.00
C VAL A 250 -16.51 10.60 -6.76
N GLU A 251 -17.41 11.59 -6.71
CA GLU A 251 -17.08 13.01 -6.53
C GLU A 251 -17.82 13.65 -5.34
N ARG A 252 -18.66 12.87 -4.67
CA ARG A 252 -19.51 13.36 -3.56
C ARG A 252 -19.47 12.36 -2.42
N GLY A 253 -19.66 12.86 -1.22
CA GLY A 253 -19.82 12.08 -0.01
C GLY A 253 -21.05 11.19 0.01
N THR A 254 -21.32 10.62 1.17
CA THR A 254 -22.46 9.74 1.43
C THR A 254 -23.79 10.50 1.33
N ASP A 255 -24.81 9.84 0.81
CA ASP A 255 -26.17 10.42 0.66
C ASP A 255 -27.10 10.06 1.83
N ARG A 256 -26.62 9.30 2.80
CA ARG A 256 -27.37 8.85 3.99
C ARG A 256 -26.46 8.57 5.18
N PRO A 257 -26.99 8.56 6.39
CA PRO A 257 -26.30 8.00 7.55
C PRO A 257 -25.90 6.53 7.32
N LEU A 258 -24.72 6.14 7.80
CA LEU A 258 -24.19 4.78 7.76
C LEU A 258 -24.21 4.15 9.15
N ARG A 259 -24.38 2.82 9.18
CA ARG A 259 -24.13 1.99 10.36
C ARG A 259 -22.71 1.45 10.23
N ILE A 260 -21.85 1.79 11.16
CA ILE A 260 -20.43 1.45 11.11
C ILE A 260 -20.10 0.53 12.30
N GLY A 261 -19.55 -0.64 12.01
CA GLY A 261 -19.09 -1.58 13.04
C GLY A 261 -17.69 -1.18 13.53
N LEU A 262 -17.52 -1.02 14.84
CA LEU A 262 -16.22 -0.74 15.45
C LEU A 262 -15.51 -2.05 15.84
N VAL A 263 -14.24 -2.16 15.42
CA VAL A 263 -13.30 -3.20 15.85
C VAL A 263 -12.10 -2.49 16.47
N ASP A 264 -12.06 -2.44 17.79
CA ASP A 264 -11.05 -1.77 18.61
C ASP A 264 -10.07 -2.72 19.30
N GLU A 265 -10.32 -4.03 19.21
CA GLU A 265 -9.41 -5.07 19.67
C GLU A 265 -8.67 -5.71 18.51
N SER A 266 -7.34 -5.85 18.66
CA SER A 266 -6.52 -6.46 17.62
C SER A 266 -6.83 -7.95 17.44
N PRO A 267 -7.06 -8.42 16.21
CA PRO A 267 -7.28 -9.85 15.94
C PRO A 267 -6.17 -10.78 16.43
N ASN A 268 -4.95 -10.28 16.60
CA ASN A 268 -3.81 -11.04 17.12
C ASN A 268 -3.64 -10.91 18.67
N GLY A 269 -4.56 -10.23 19.36
CA GLY A 269 -4.55 -10.07 20.80
C GLY A 269 -3.49 -9.12 21.35
N ASN A 270 -2.71 -8.47 20.51
CA ASN A 270 -1.72 -7.49 20.96
C ASN A 270 -2.38 -6.14 21.28
N PRO A 271 -1.90 -5.42 22.32
CA PRO A 271 -2.50 -4.15 22.72
C PRO A 271 -2.23 -3.05 21.69
N LEU A 272 -3.16 -2.09 21.65
CA LEU A 272 -2.96 -0.83 20.93
C LEU A 272 -2.14 0.13 21.79
N ASP A 273 -1.32 0.98 21.15
CA ASP A 273 -0.69 2.09 21.86
C ASP A 273 -1.69 3.24 22.10
N ALA A 274 -1.26 4.21 22.91
CA ALA A 274 -2.11 5.33 23.30
C ALA A 274 -2.49 6.22 22.09
N ALA A 275 -1.58 6.43 21.15
CA ALA A 275 -1.81 7.25 19.96
C ALA A 275 -2.83 6.59 19.01
N THR A 276 -2.71 5.28 18.79
CA THR A 276 -3.66 4.51 17.98
C THR A 276 -5.05 4.49 18.64
N THR A 277 -5.10 4.26 19.96
CA THR A 277 -6.37 4.25 20.71
C THR A 277 -7.06 5.62 20.65
N ALA A 278 -6.32 6.70 20.88
CA ALA A 278 -6.86 8.06 20.84
C ALA A 278 -7.35 8.42 19.43
N THR A 279 -6.56 8.11 18.41
CA THR A 279 -6.94 8.37 17.00
C THR A 279 -8.22 7.61 16.60
N LEU A 280 -8.37 6.36 17.04
CA LEU A 280 -9.61 5.61 16.77
C LEU A 280 -10.81 6.24 17.45
N ALA A 281 -10.66 6.68 18.72
CA ALA A 281 -11.74 7.36 19.45
C ALA A 281 -12.14 8.69 18.77
N ASP A 282 -11.16 9.48 18.34
CA ASP A 282 -11.41 10.74 17.60
C ASP A 282 -12.11 10.48 16.27
N ALA A 283 -11.72 9.42 15.54
CA ALA A 283 -12.37 9.03 14.31
C ALA A 283 -13.82 8.59 14.53
N VAL A 284 -14.12 7.86 15.63
CA VAL A 284 -15.50 7.51 16.02
C VAL A 284 -16.31 8.77 16.30
N ALA A 285 -15.78 9.70 17.09
CA ALA A 285 -16.46 10.97 17.38
C ALA A 285 -16.72 11.80 16.11
N LEU A 286 -15.76 11.81 15.15
CA LEU A 286 -15.93 12.47 13.85
C LEU A 286 -17.07 11.83 13.04
N LEU A 287 -17.12 10.49 12.97
CA LEU A 287 -18.18 9.76 12.27
C LEU A 287 -19.57 10.07 12.87
N GLU A 288 -19.67 10.07 14.18
CA GLU A 288 -20.93 10.40 14.88
C GLU A 288 -21.34 11.85 14.64
N SER A 289 -20.39 12.80 14.62
CA SER A 289 -20.64 14.21 14.29
C SER A 289 -21.19 14.42 12.87
N LEU A 290 -20.83 13.53 11.95
CA LEU A 290 -21.35 13.49 10.57
C LEU A 290 -22.69 12.76 10.46
N GLY A 291 -23.24 12.28 11.57
CA GLY A 291 -24.57 11.66 11.65
C GLY A 291 -24.56 10.14 11.39
N HIS A 292 -23.40 9.49 11.36
CA HIS A 292 -23.31 8.03 11.28
C HIS A 292 -23.50 7.41 12.67
N SER A 293 -23.92 6.14 12.73
CA SER A 293 -23.94 5.37 13.99
C SER A 293 -22.72 4.44 14.02
N VAL A 294 -22.05 4.39 15.17
CA VAL A 294 -20.89 3.51 15.38
C VAL A 294 -21.17 2.59 16.56
N GLU A 295 -21.11 1.27 16.33
CA GLU A 295 -21.39 0.27 17.37
C GLU A 295 -20.32 -0.84 17.32
N PRO A 296 -19.90 -1.40 18.48
CA PRO A 296 -18.97 -2.52 18.51
C PRO A 296 -19.48 -3.72 17.69
N VAL A 297 -18.60 -4.35 16.93
CA VAL A 297 -18.91 -5.54 16.15
C VAL A 297 -17.84 -6.61 16.32
N THR A 298 -18.26 -7.87 16.42
CA THR A 298 -17.35 -9.02 16.44
C THR A 298 -17.21 -9.58 15.04
N LEU A 299 -15.98 -9.74 14.59
CA LEU A 299 -15.67 -10.37 13.31
C LEU A 299 -15.69 -11.90 13.49
N PRO A 300 -16.53 -12.64 12.74
CA PRO A 300 -16.62 -14.08 12.88
C PRO A 300 -15.42 -14.82 12.26
N GLY A 301 -15.11 -16.00 12.81
CA GLY A 301 -14.16 -16.95 12.20
C GLY A 301 -12.68 -16.54 12.29
N LEU A 302 -12.29 -15.75 13.28
CA LEU A 302 -10.92 -15.33 13.50
C LEU A 302 -10.07 -16.35 14.28
N ASP A 303 -10.64 -17.33 14.96
CA ASP A 303 -9.94 -18.26 15.88
C ASP A 303 -8.69 -18.94 15.28
N GLN A 304 -8.68 -19.22 13.98
CA GLN A 304 -7.56 -19.84 13.29
C GLN A 304 -7.04 -18.99 12.12
N PHE A 305 -7.62 -17.81 11.93
CA PHE A 305 -7.32 -16.97 10.77
C PHE A 305 -5.85 -16.57 10.73
N GLU A 306 -5.32 -16.08 11.83
CA GLU A 306 -3.94 -15.62 11.93
C GLU A 306 -2.95 -16.73 11.59
N ASP A 307 -3.13 -17.91 12.18
CA ASP A 307 -2.31 -19.08 11.92
C ASP A 307 -2.37 -19.56 10.48
N ASP A 308 -3.58 -19.51 9.86
CA ASP A 308 -3.78 -19.90 8.47
C ASP A 308 -3.14 -18.88 7.51
N PHE A 309 -3.26 -17.59 7.81
CA PHE A 309 -2.66 -16.54 7.00
C PHE A 309 -1.12 -16.58 7.10
N LYS A 310 -0.57 -16.76 8.30
CA LYS A 310 0.88 -16.96 8.50
C LYS A 310 1.40 -18.18 7.74
N HIS A 311 0.67 -19.28 7.82
CA HIS A 311 1.03 -20.49 7.07
C HIS A 311 0.98 -20.26 5.56
N TYR A 312 -0.02 -19.52 5.07
CA TYR A 312 -0.14 -19.16 3.65
C TYR A 312 0.99 -18.22 3.20
N TRP A 313 1.32 -17.22 4.01
CA TRP A 313 2.45 -16.33 3.76
C TRP A 313 3.77 -17.10 3.69
N ALA A 314 3.99 -17.98 4.64
CA ALA A 314 5.16 -18.86 4.63
C ALA A 314 5.22 -19.76 3.38
N ALA A 315 4.08 -20.17 2.82
CA ALA A 315 4.01 -20.89 1.55
C ALA A 315 4.53 -20.08 0.37
N LEU A 316 4.28 -18.77 0.33
CA LEU A 316 4.81 -17.88 -0.71
C LEU A 316 6.34 -17.80 -0.64
N ALA A 317 6.88 -17.61 0.55
CA ALA A 317 8.34 -17.60 0.77
C ALA A 317 8.99 -18.96 0.41
N TYR A 318 8.33 -20.06 0.75
CA TYR A 318 8.76 -21.39 0.34
C TYR A 318 8.79 -21.53 -1.18
N SER A 319 7.75 -21.07 -1.88
CA SER A 319 7.68 -21.10 -3.34
C SER A 319 8.86 -20.33 -3.98
N VAL A 320 9.15 -19.13 -3.46
CA VAL A 320 10.32 -18.34 -3.91
C VAL A 320 11.63 -19.11 -3.65
N SER A 321 11.78 -19.73 -2.48
CA SER A 321 13.03 -20.42 -2.12
C SER A 321 13.33 -21.65 -2.97
N ILE A 322 12.32 -22.35 -3.49
CA ILE A 322 12.49 -23.57 -4.30
C ILE A 322 12.34 -23.34 -5.80
N ALA A 323 11.53 -22.37 -6.23
CA ALA A 323 11.21 -22.11 -7.62
C ALA A 323 11.73 -20.75 -8.12
N GLY A 324 12.51 -20.03 -7.33
CA GLY A 324 13.04 -18.71 -7.69
C GLY A 324 13.73 -18.66 -9.06
N PRO A 325 14.64 -19.59 -9.40
CA PRO A 325 15.25 -19.60 -10.74
C PRO A 325 14.25 -19.80 -11.90
N GLN A 326 13.16 -20.52 -11.68
CA GLN A 326 12.08 -20.72 -12.66
C GLN A 326 11.17 -19.49 -12.76
N LEU A 327 10.90 -18.81 -11.64
CA LEU A 327 10.01 -17.64 -11.58
C LEU A 327 10.72 -16.37 -12.08
N TYR A 328 12.00 -16.19 -11.70
CA TYR A 328 12.74 -14.95 -11.94
C TYR A 328 13.94 -15.09 -12.88
N GLY A 329 14.16 -16.29 -13.43
CA GLY A 329 15.21 -16.56 -14.41
C GLY A 329 16.60 -16.82 -13.79
N LYS A 330 17.61 -16.94 -14.67
CA LYS A 330 18.98 -17.36 -14.29
C LYS A 330 19.75 -16.37 -13.41
N ALA A 331 19.27 -15.12 -13.34
CA ALA A 331 19.88 -14.11 -12.46
C ALA A 331 19.55 -14.30 -10.99
N PHE A 332 18.60 -15.19 -10.67
CA PHE A 332 18.18 -15.46 -9.29
C PHE A 332 19.24 -16.30 -8.54
N ASP A 333 19.81 -15.72 -7.50
CA ASP A 333 20.78 -16.37 -6.62
C ASP A 333 20.14 -16.73 -5.27
N THR A 334 19.70 -17.98 -5.12
CA THR A 334 19.06 -18.50 -3.89
C THR A 334 19.94 -18.33 -2.64
N SER A 335 21.27 -18.29 -2.78
CA SER A 335 22.19 -18.16 -1.64
C SER A 335 22.17 -16.78 -0.98
N ARG A 336 21.54 -15.79 -1.65
CA ARG A 336 21.44 -14.40 -1.18
C ARG A 336 20.07 -14.04 -0.62
N LEU A 337 19.19 -15.05 -0.41
CA LEU A 337 17.92 -14.87 0.30
C LEU A 337 18.15 -14.53 1.77
N SER A 338 17.32 -13.65 2.32
CA SER A 338 17.39 -13.26 3.73
C SER A 338 16.99 -14.39 4.68
N ASP A 339 17.43 -14.28 5.93
CA ASP A 339 17.05 -15.18 7.04
C ASP A 339 15.52 -15.21 7.24
N LEU A 340 14.83 -14.10 6.99
CA LEU A 340 13.37 -14.04 7.06
C LEU A 340 12.73 -14.96 6.02
N THR A 341 13.11 -14.83 4.74
CA THR A 341 12.57 -15.65 3.65
C THR A 341 12.85 -17.13 3.88
N LEU A 342 14.08 -17.46 4.29
CA LEU A 342 14.47 -18.85 4.59
C LEU A 342 13.78 -19.40 5.85
N GLY A 343 13.58 -18.57 6.87
CA GLY A 343 12.86 -18.91 8.09
C GLY A 343 11.38 -19.20 7.84
N LEU A 344 10.70 -18.33 7.06
CA LEU A 344 9.33 -18.56 6.60
C LEU A 344 9.23 -19.87 5.80
N ALA A 345 10.13 -20.09 4.84
CA ALA A 345 10.16 -21.29 4.02
C ALA A 345 10.34 -22.56 4.89
N LYS A 346 11.20 -22.52 5.91
CA LYS A 346 11.39 -23.61 6.88
C LYS A 346 10.12 -23.83 7.71
N MET A 347 9.48 -22.76 8.19
CA MET A 347 8.22 -22.83 8.96
C MET A 347 7.13 -23.53 8.15
N PHE A 348 6.94 -23.17 6.88
CA PHE A 348 5.99 -23.82 5.99
C PHE A 348 6.30 -25.29 5.79
N ARG A 349 7.56 -25.63 5.45
CA ARG A 349 7.99 -27.00 5.20
C ARG A 349 7.75 -27.92 6.40
N SER A 350 7.89 -27.40 7.62
CA SER A 350 7.64 -28.15 8.84
C SER A 350 6.15 -28.44 9.10
N ASN A 351 5.26 -27.72 8.42
CA ASN A 351 3.82 -27.76 8.66
C ASN A 351 2.97 -28.04 7.39
N LEU A 352 3.55 -28.68 6.37
CA LEU A 352 2.90 -28.91 5.06
C LEU A 352 1.48 -29.50 5.14
N ARG A 353 1.26 -30.40 6.13
CA ARG A 353 -0.04 -31.07 6.34
C ARG A 353 -1.19 -30.09 6.67
N ARG A 354 -0.88 -28.88 7.15
CA ARG A 354 -1.89 -27.84 7.45
C ARG A 354 -2.45 -27.18 6.19
N SER A 355 -1.71 -27.20 5.07
CA SER A 355 -2.02 -26.44 3.86
C SER A 355 -3.42 -26.63 3.30
N PRO A 356 -3.97 -27.90 3.13
CA PRO A 356 -5.31 -28.05 2.59
C PRO A 356 -6.39 -27.43 3.49
N GLY A 357 -6.24 -27.55 4.82
CA GLY A 357 -7.16 -26.97 5.79
C GLY A 357 -7.10 -25.44 5.80
N ALA A 358 -5.90 -24.87 5.83
CA ALA A 358 -5.66 -23.44 5.82
C ALA A 358 -6.25 -22.79 4.54
N VAL A 359 -5.91 -23.31 3.37
CA VAL A 359 -6.44 -22.80 2.09
C VAL A 359 -7.96 -22.87 2.04
N ARG A 360 -8.58 -23.96 2.53
CA ARG A 360 -10.05 -24.10 2.58
C ARG A 360 -10.67 -23.03 3.47
N ARG A 361 -10.12 -22.77 4.68
CA ARG A 361 -10.65 -21.76 5.60
C ARG A 361 -10.43 -20.34 5.07
N LEU A 362 -9.25 -20.03 4.52
CA LEU A 362 -8.98 -18.73 3.88
C LEU A 362 -9.94 -18.46 2.71
N ARG A 363 -10.27 -19.49 1.88
CA ARG A 363 -11.29 -19.35 0.83
C ARG A 363 -12.69 -19.15 1.39
N ALA A 364 -13.00 -19.76 2.51
CA ALA A 364 -14.31 -19.64 3.16
C ALA A 364 -14.48 -18.28 3.86
N SER A 365 -13.39 -17.59 4.25
CA SER A 365 -13.42 -16.35 5.01
C SER A 365 -14.24 -15.25 4.31
N THR A 366 -14.21 -15.15 2.99
CA THR A 366 -15.05 -14.21 2.21
C THR A 366 -16.53 -14.36 2.56
N LYS A 367 -17.04 -15.62 2.59
CA LYS A 367 -18.45 -15.87 2.92
C LYS A 367 -18.75 -15.67 4.40
N VAL A 368 -17.79 -16.00 5.27
CA VAL A 368 -17.94 -15.85 6.72
C VAL A 368 -18.03 -14.36 7.08
N GLN A 369 -17.12 -13.52 6.56
CA GLN A 369 -17.11 -12.08 6.82
C GLN A 369 -18.30 -11.35 6.17
N ALA A 370 -18.82 -11.81 5.04
CA ALA A 370 -19.99 -11.20 4.42
C ALA A 370 -21.22 -11.13 5.37
N ALA A 371 -21.28 -11.97 6.40
CA ALA A 371 -22.35 -11.95 7.39
C ALA A 371 -22.33 -10.68 8.27
N VAL A 372 -21.18 -10.04 8.46
CA VAL A 372 -21.03 -8.80 9.23
C VAL A 372 -21.87 -7.68 8.61
N TYR A 373 -21.85 -7.60 7.28
CA TYR A 373 -22.53 -6.55 6.52
C TYR A 373 -24.07 -6.68 6.47
N ALA A 374 -24.64 -7.69 7.13
CA ALA A 374 -26.08 -7.74 7.36
C ALA A 374 -26.54 -6.71 8.41
N SER A 375 -25.67 -6.37 9.37
CA SER A 375 -25.95 -5.43 10.45
C SER A 375 -25.32 -4.05 10.27
N VAL A 376 -24.17 -3.96 9.57
CA VAL A 376 -23.42 -2.72 9.34
C VAL A 376 -23.16 -2.50 7.87
N ASP A 377 -22.92 -1.26 7.49
CA ASP A 377 -22.58 -0.89 6.10
C ASP A 377 -21.06 -0.98 5.86
N LEU A 378 -20.27 -0.58 6.86
CA LEU A 378 -18.81 -0.61 6.85
C LEU A 378 -18.28 -1.02 8.24
N VAL A 379 -17.00 -1.38 8.29
CA VAL A 379 -16.27 -1.63 9.55
C VAL A 379 -15.15 -0.60 9.67
N VAL A 380 -14.96 -0.02 10.86
CA VAL A 380 -13.84 0.86 11.22
C VAL A 380 -12.91 0.13 12.21
N SER A 381 -11.60 0.28 12.01
CA SER A 381 -10.57 -0.30 12.89
C SER A 381 -9.27 0.51 12.79
N PRO A 382 -8.28 0.28 13.67
CA PRO A 382 -6.90 0.67 13.41
C PRO A 382 -6.37 0.03 12.13
N VAL A 383 -5.27 0.56 11.58
CA VAL A 383 -4.50 -0.09 10.52
C VAL A 383 -3.48 -1.06 11.13
N MET A 384 -2.80 -0.63 12.18
CA MET A 384 -1.79 -1.37 12.95
C MET A 384 -2.00 -1.19 14.44
N ASN A 385 -1.32 -2.00 15.26
CA ASN A 385 -1.45 -1.95 16.72
C ASN A 385 -0.80 -0.71 17.33
N THR A 386 0.27 -0.20 16.71
CA THR A 386 1.03 0.96 17.21
C THR A 386 1.45 1.86 16.05
N VAL A 387 1.94 3.07 16.36
CA VAL A 387 2.60 3.96 15.40
C VAL A 387 3.77 3.27 14.71
N ALA A 388 4.28 3.85 13.61
CA ALA A 388 5.41 3.29 12.87
C ALA A 388 6.64 3.11 13.80
N PRO A 389 7.23 1.91 13.91
CA PRO A 389 8.36 1.67 14.80
C PRO A 389 9.64 2.34 14.31
N PRO A 390 10.61 2.58 15.21
CA PRO A 390 11.92 3.09 14.82
C PRO A 390 12.67 2.09 13.91
N ILE A 391 13.50 2.63 13.02
CA ILE A 391 14.44 1.86 12.20
C ILE A 391 15.31 0.97 13.11
N GLY A 392 15.51 -0.27 12.69
CA GLY A 392 16.22 -1.31 13.43
C GLY A 392 15.28 -2.30 14.13
N ARG A 393 14.05 -1.90 14.52
CA ARG A 393 13.11 -2.82 15.18
C ARG A 393 12.69 -3.98 14.27
N LEU A 394 12.47 -3.68 12.97
CA LEU A 394 12.05 -4.66 11.96
C LEU A 394 13.16 -4.96 10.93
N ALA A 395 14.41 -4.69 11.26
CA ALA A 395 15.54 -4.93 10.38
C ALA A 395 15.73 -6.41 10.07
N THR A 396 15.84 -6.73 8.78
CA THR A 396 16.03 -8.11 8.30
C THR A 396 17.46 -8.63 8.51
N THR A 397 18.32 -7.87 9.18
CA THR A 397 19.59 -8.32 9.76
C THR A 397 19.40 -9.17 11.01
N GLN A 398 18.23 -9.14 11.64
CA GLN A 398 17.90 -9.94 12.81
C GLN A 398 17.59 -11.39 12.40
N PRO A 399 17.90 -12.38 13.26
CA PRO A 399 17.48 -13.77 13.06
C PRO A 399 15.96 -13.89 12.93
N PHE A 400 15.46 -14.80 12.11
CA PHE A 400 14.03 -15.04 11.91
C PHE A 400 13.23 -15.15 13.21
N GLY A 401 13.75 -15.90 14.20
CA GLY A 401 13.07 -16.11 15.49
C GLY A 401 12.94 -14.86 16.36
N GLU A 402 13.71 -13.80 16.09
CA GLU A 402 13.62 -12.52 16.80
C GLU A 402 12.79 -11.50 16.02
N LEU A 403 12.91 -11.50 14.69
CA LEU A 403 12.21 -10.57 13.82
C LEU A 403 10.74 -10.89 13.67
N PHE A 404 10.40 -12.15 13.37
CA PHE A 404 9.05 -12.53 13.00
C PHE A 404 8.00 -12.24 14.08
N PRO A 405 8.24 -12.51 15.38
CA PRO A 405 7.33 -12.10 16.46
C PRO A 405 7.07 -10.60 16.53
N LYS A 406 8.07 -9.75 16.20
CA LYS A 406 7.90 -8.29 16.18
C LYS A 406 7.02 -7.83 15.03
N VAL A 407 7.09 -8.53 13.88
CA VAL A 407 6.18 -8.28 12.76
C VAL A 407 4.75 -8.66 13.13
N GLU A 408 4.54 -9.81 13.77
CA GLU A 408 3.23 -10.27 14.26
C GLU A 408 2.66 -9.31 15.31
N GLU A 409 3.48 -8.83 16.24
CA GLU A 409 3.08 -7.86 17.25
C GLU A 409 2.53 -6.56 16.64
N TRP A 410 3.12 -6.09 15.54
CA TRP A 410 2.76 -4.81 14.94
C TRP A 410 1.60 -4.89 13.94
N VAL A 411 1.49 -5.98 13.17
CA VAL A 411 0.50 -6.15 12.10
C VAL A 411 -0.67 -7.01 12.57
N GLY A 412 -1.79 -6.39 12.95
CA GLY A 412 -2.97 -7.12 13.44
C GLY A 412 -4.17 -7.10 12.48
N PHE A 413 -4.50 -5.96 11.92
CA PHE A 413 -5.81 -5.73 11.30
C PHE A 413 -5.87 -5.97 9.78
N THR A 414 -4.81 -5.64 9.06
CA THR A 414 -4.84 -5.56 7.59
C THR A 414 -4.98 -6.90 6.85
N PRO A 415 -4.45 -8.07 7.33
CA PRO A 415 -4.43 -9.30 6.55
C PRO A 415 -5.82 -9.88 6.22
N LEU A 416 -6.82 -9.62 7.06
CA LEU A 416 -8.16 -10.17 6.87
C LEU A 416 -8.76 -9.75 5.53
N ALA A 417 -8.70 -8.47 5.18
CA ALA A 417 -9.22 -7.96 3.91
C ALA A 417 -8.50 -8.51 2.67
N ASN A 418 -7.25 -9.00 2.81
CA ASN A 418 -6.55 -9.70 1.74
C ASN A 418 -7.12 -11.11 1.51
N ALA A 419 -7.33 -11.85 2.60
CA ALA A 419 -7.88 -13.19 2.52
C ALA A 419 -9.34 -13.20 2.07
N THR A 420 -10.17 -12.29 2.59
CA THR A 420 -11.59 -12.18 2.24
C THR A 420 -11.82 -11.59 0.86
N GLY A 421 -10.89 -10.76 0.38
CA GLY A 421 -11.03 -10.02 -0.89
C GLY A 421 -11.90 -8.78 -0.76
N GLU A 422 -12.21 -8.34 0.43
CA GLU A 422 -12.95 -7.11 0.73
C GLU A 422 -12.12 -5.86 0.38
N PRO A 423 -12.73 -4.77 -0.09
CA PRO A 423 -12.03 -3.49 -0.25
C PRO A 423 -11.79 -2.86 1.12
N SER A 424 -10.65 -2.21 1.28
CA SER A 424 -10.28 -1.57 2.54
C SER A 424 -9.41 -0.35 2.28
N ILE A 425 -9.70 0.77 2.95
CA ILE A 425 -9.00 2.04 2.80
C ILE A 425 -8.40 2.49 4.14
N SER A 426 -7.15 2.92 4.12
CA SER A 426 -6.49 3.64 5.21
C SER A 426 -6.58 5.12 4.95
N LEU A 427 -7.03 5.88 5.96
CA LEU A 427 -7.11 7.34 5.95
C LEU A 427 -6.27 7.91 7.10
N PRO A 428 -5.52 9.01 6.89
CA PRO A 428 -4.63 9.60 7.90
C PRO A 428 -5.42 10.54 8.84
N LEU A 429 -6.21 9.96 9.75
CA LEU A 429 -7.12 10.71 10.63
C LEU A 429 -6.48 11.12 11.96
N GLY A 430 -5.26 10.68 12.26
CA GLY A 430 -4.56 11.04 13.49
C GLY A 430 -3.10 11.37 13.31
N HIS A 431 -2.51 11.86 14.39
CA HIS A 431 -1.08 12.21 14.46
C HIS A 431 -0.58 12.07 15.89
N ASP A 432 0.56 11.41 16.06
CA ASP A 432 1.28 11.36 17.34
C ASP A 432 2.31 12.48 17.42
N ASP A 433 2.02 13.50 18.21
CA ASP A 433 2.90 14.65 18.38
C ASP A 433 4.22 14.30 19.10
N GLN A 434 4.29 13.19 19.83
CA GLN A 434 5.50 12.78 20.54
C GLN A 434 6.57 12.27 19.58
N THR A 435 6.16 11.48 18.59
CA THR A 435 7.05 10.93 17.57
C THR A 435 7.02 11.72 16.27
N ASN A 436 6.10 12.66 16.12
CA ASN A 436 5.77 13.38 14.88
C ASN A 436 5.39 12.43 13.75
N LEU A 437 4.55 11.44 14.04
CA LEU A 437 4.13 10.43 13.06
C LEU A 437 2.62 10.46 12.82
N PRO A 438 2.17 10.27 11.57
CA PRO A 438 0.77 10.06 11.26
C PRO A 438 0.24 8.75 11.86
N VAL A 439 -1.05 8.72 12.15
CA VAL A 439 -1.78 7.52 12.57
C VAL A 439 -2.97 7.30 11.63
N GLY A 440 -3.01 6.13 11.00
CA GLY A 440 -4.08 5.77 10.07
C GLY A 440 -5.26 5.08 10.75
N VAL A 441 -6.46 5.33 10.23
CA VAL A 441 -7.68 4.58 10.54
C VAL A 441 -8.13 3.84 9.29
N MET A 442 -8.54 2.59 9.45
CA MET A 442 -8.94 1.70 8.36
C MET A 442 -10.45 1.55 8.30
N PHE A 443 -11.00 1.68 7.10
CA PHE A 443 -12.40 1.36 6.81
C PHE A 443 -12.45 0.19 5.84
N THR A 444 -13.26 -0.81 6.14
CA THR A 444 -13.44 -2.02 5.32
C THR A 444 -14.91 -2.15 4.94
N GLY A 445 -15.19 -2.45 3.68
CA GLY A 445 -16.54 -2.63 3.16
C GLY A 445 -16.77 -4.03 2.57
N PRO A 446 -18.02 -4.38 2.25
CA PRO A 446 -18.31 -5.64 1.55
C PRO A 446 -17.62 -5.69 0.19
N VAL A 447 -17.40 -6.88 -0.33
CA VAL A 447 -16.83 -7.07 -1.69
C VAL A 447 -17.64 -6.26 -2.72
N GLY A 448 -16.98 -5.38 -3.44
CA GLY A 448 -17.59 -4.42 -4.36
C GLY A 448 -18.00 -3.09 -3.72
N GLY A 449 -17.72 -2.88 -2.44
CA GLY A 449 -18.11 -1.69 -1.66
C GLY A 449 -17.20 -0.47 -1.81
N GLU A 450 -16.28 -0.42 -2.78
CA GLU A 450 -15.35 0.69 -2.95
C GLU A 450 -16.03 2.04 -3.07
N ARG A 451 -17.20 2.10 -3.74
CA ARG A 451 -17.94 3.34 -3.90
C ARG A 451 -18.30 3.96 -2.55
N LEU A 452 -18.84 3.16 -1.64
CA LEU A 452 -19.23 3.62 -0.31
C LEU A 452 -18.02 4.04 0.53
N LEU A 453 -16.91 3.30 0.44
CA LEU A 453 -15.65 3.66 1.10
C LEU A 453 -15.11 5.00 0.61
N LEU A 454 -15.13 5.25 -0.70
CA LEU A 454 -14.68 6.53 -1.27
C LEU A 454 -15.63 7.68 -0.92
N GLN A 455 -16.94 7.46 -0.87
CA GLN A 455 -17.91 8.47 -0.45
C GLN A 455 -17.68 8.88 1.02
N LEU A 456 -17.53 7.90 1.92
CA LEU A 456 -17.21 8.20 3.32
C LEU A 456 -15.84 8.89 3.46
N ALA A 457 -14.84 8.45 2.69
CA ALA A 457 -13.52 9.06 2.71
C ALA A 457 -13.53 10.53 2.28
N LEU A 458 -14.37 10.90 1.29
CA LEU A 458 -14.57 12.31 0.87
C LEU A 458 -15.22 13.14 1.98
N ASP A 459 -16.22 12.59 2.70
CA ASP A 459 -16.84 13.29 3.82
C ASP A 459 -15.83 13.52 4.96
N LEU A 460 -15.01 12.51 5.28
CA LEU A 460 -13.98 12.61 6.30
C LEU A 460 -12.86 13.59 5.92
N GLU A 461 -12.39 13.55 4.66
CA GLU A 461 -11.39 14.50 4.14
C GLU A 461 -11.91 15.95 4.18
N ALA A 462 -13.19 16.16 3.86
CA ALA A 462 -13.81 17.49 3.92
C ALA A 462 -14.01 18.00 5.35
N ALA A 463 -14.39 17.12 6.28
CA ALA A 463 -14.65 17.47 7.68
C ALA A 463 -13.35 17.62 8.50
N SER A 464 -12.33 16.83 8.17
CA SER A 464 -11.01 16.87 8.81
C SER A 464 -9.92 16.75 7.73
N PRO A 465 -9.50 17.86 7.13
CA PRO A 465 -8.48 17.86 6.07
C PRO A 465 -7.20 17.16 6.53
N PHE A 466 -6.68 16.29 5.67
CA PHE A 466 -5.51 15.48 6.01
C PHE A 466 -4.26 16.36 6.18
N ARG A 467 -3.53 16.12 7.27
CA ARG A 467 -2.27 16.82 7.53
C ARG A 467 -1.22 16.42 6.50
N THR A 468 -0.48 17.39 5.98
CA THR A 468 0.64 17.21 5.05
C THR A 468 1.92 17.80 5.65
N LEU A 469 3.08 17.45 5.08
CA LEU A 469 4.39 17.97 5.50
C LEU A 469 4.69 19.38 4.98
N GLY A 470 3.86 19.94 4.16
CA GLY A 470 4.04 21.28 3.57
C GLY A 470 2.80 22.12 3.58
#